data_157efea923b6a36fc1c95214b5b97e15
#
_entry.id   157efea923b6a36fc1c95214b5b97e15
#
_cell.length_a   1.000
_cell.length_b   1.000
_cell.length_c   1.000
_cell.angle_alpha   90.00
_cell.angle_beta   90.00
_cell.angle_gamma   90.00
#
_symmetry.space_group_name_H-M   'P 1'
#
loop_
_entity.id
_entity.type
_entity.pdbx_description
1 polymer ?
#
loop_
_entity_poly.entity_id
_entity_poly.type
_entity_poly.pdbx_seq_one_letter_code
_entity_poly.pdbx_strand_id
1 'polypeptide(L)'
;MYSINRLLSITIGNNRSYFDVQYVNIAMLVWGCVFCLIAGVGMILSKNFDRRKRLWMILLQFATAVLLLSDATACIFRGWTGIFGYWIVRISNFIVFLDNNIILYLFHRYVCSFIFTEQEERTLKRATFINILCAVAVALVIISQFTDLYYYYDAQNVYHRSEGFIISIFIPVTGMMVEMSFLIEYRKKLSNITISSLGSYIILPIVAAIIQFYFYEISLIDIAICNSMIVMYITVIGEQNRKLDNLEQKQIKTEAELEISMVLNQCIAELTTEADINI
;
A
#
# COMPACT_ATOMS: atom_id res chain seq x y z
N MET A 1 8.35 -33.57 2.86
CA MET A 1 8.51 -32.45 3.76
C MET A 1 9.85 -32.47 4.54
N TYR A 2 10.33 -33.60 5.04
CA TYR A 2 11.62 -33.74 5.75
C TYR A 2 12.87 -33.54 4.89
N SER A 3 12.81 -33.76 3.58
CA SER A 3 13.99 -33.72 2.70
C SER A 3 14.43 -32.32 2.27
N ILE A 4 13.51 -31.35 2.17
CA ILE A 4 13.84 -29.96 1.78
C ILE A 4 14.47 -29.23 2.98
N ASN A 5 13.96 -29.43 4.18
CA ASN A 5 14.56 -28.88 5.40
C ASN A 5 15.96 -29.47 5.66
N ARG A 6 16.21 -30.70 5.29
CA ARG A 6 17.52 -31.35 5.38
C ARG A 6 18.51 -30.82 4.33
N LEU A 7 18.05 -30.50 3.13
CA LEU A 7 18.88 -29.86 2.10
C LEU A 7 19.23 -28.41 2.49
N LEU A 8 18.30 -27.65 3.04
CA LEU A 8 18.56 -26.31 3.58
C LEU A 8 19.47 -26.35 4.83
N SER A 9 19.28 -27.28 5.74
CA SER A 9 20.14 -27.44 6.92
C SER A 9 21.55 -27.95 6.60
N ILE A 10 21.74 -28.63 5.49
CA ILE A 10 23.07 -29.08 5.00
C ILE A 10 23.79 -27.92 4.28
N THR A 11 23.05 -27.02 3.63
CA THR A 11 23.61 -25.83 2.95
C THR A 11 23.85 -24.66 3.93
N ILE A 12 23.15 -24.64 5.08
CA ILE A 12 23.21 -23.59 6.10
C ILE A 12 23.81 -24.19 7.38
N GLY A 13 25.10 -24.47 7.34
CA GLY A 13 25.86 -24.86 8.52
C GLY A 13 25.91 -23.71 9.56
N ASN A 14 25.49 -24.00 10.79
CA ASN A 14 25.69 -23.23 12.02
C ASN A 14 24.76 -22.05 12.32
N ASN A 15 24.54 -21.84 13.62
CA ASN A 15 23.84 -20.73 14.27
C ASN A 15 24.14 -19.32 13.68
N ARG A 16 25.24 -19.09 13.03
CA ARG A 16 25.57 -17.84 12.32
C ARG A 16 24.57 -17.52 11.20
N SER A 17 24.16 -18.47 10.39
CA SER A 17 23.28 -18.26 9.25
C SER A 17 21.86 -17.84 9.68
N TYR A 18 21.35 -18.35 10.77
CA TYR A 18 20.05 -17.96 11.32
C TYR A 18 20.05 -16.49 11.81
N PHE A 19 21.10 -16.10 12.50
CA PHE A 19 21.29 -14.70 12.92
C PHE A 19 21.38 -13.76 11.73
N ASP A 20 22.09 -14.13 10.67
CA ASP A 20 22.23 -13.30 9.47
C ASP A 20 20.88 -13.06 8.77
N VAL A 21 20.02 -14.07 8.66
CA VAL A 21 18.68 -13.95 8.06
C VAL A 21 17.77 -13.04 8.87
N GLN A 22 17.78 -13.15 10.20
CA GLN A 22 16.99 -12.30 11.07
C GLN A 22 17.40 -10.83 10.99
N TYR A 23 18.70 -10.52 10.98
CA TYR A 23 19.19 -9.16 10.81
C TYR A 23 18.82 -8.57 9.45
N VAL A 24 18.91 -9.35 8.37
CA VAL A 24 18.48 -8.92 7.03
C VAL A 24 16.99 -8.62 7.03
N ASN A 25 16.16 -9.48 7.63
CA ASN A 25 14.72 -9.24 7.73
C ASN A 25 14.41 -7.92 8.46
N ILE A 26 14.99 -7.71 9.63
CA ILE A 26 14.85 -6.47 10.42
C ILE A 26 15.29 -5.25 9.59
N ALA A 27 16.44 -5.33 8.92
CA ALA A 27 16.95 -4.25 8.10
C ALA A 27 15.97 -3.91 6.95
N MET A 28 15.41 -4.91 6.27
CA MET A 28 14.42 -4.72 5.19
C MET A 28 13.14 -4.06 5.73
N LEU A 29 12.64 -4.46 6.89
CA LEU A 29 11.47 -3.87 7.53
C LEU A 29 11.71 -2.41 7.92
N VAL A 30 12.86 -2.09 8.52
CA VAL A 30 13.22 -0.72 8.90
C VAL A 30 13.38 0.17 7.68
N TRP A 31 14.08 -0.28 6.62
CA TRP A 31 14.19 0.47 5.38
C TRP A 31 12.84 0.66 4.70
N GLY A 32 12.00 -0.36 4.67
CA GLY A 32 10.63 -0.26 4.18
C GLY A 32 9.81 0.80 4.92
N CYS A 33 9.91 0.83 6.26
CA CYS A 33 9.28 1.85 7.08
C CYS A 33 9.75 3.27 6.69
N VAL A 34 11.06 3.49 6.54
CA VAL A 34 11.62 4.78 6.12
C VAL A 34 11.10 5.19 4.74
N PHE A 35 11.05 4.27 3.77
CA PHE A 35 10.48 4.55 2.43
C PHE A 35 9.00 4.93 2.50
N CYS A 36 8.18 4.23 3.28
CA CYS A 36 6.78 4.56 3.45
C CYS A 36 6.59 5.94 4.10
N LEU A 37 7.41 6.30 5.10
CA LEU A 37 7.36 7.62 5.72
C LEU A 37 7.75 8.73 4.73
N ILE A 38 8.81 8.55 3.95
CA ILE A 38 9.23 9.52 2.91
C ILE A 38 8.12 9.68 1.86
N ALA A 39 7.53 8.57 1.39
CA ALA A 39 6.43 8.59 0.42
C ALA A 39 5.18 9.28 0.99
N GLY A 40 4.83 9.00 2.25
CA GLY A 40 3.73 9.65 2.95
C GLY A 40 3.91 11.16 3.08
N VAL A 41 5.09 11.61 3.48
CA VAL A 41 5.45 13.04 3.54
C VAL A 41 5.43 13.66 2.13
N GLY A 42 5.97 12.98 1.11
CA GLY A 42 5.93 13.41 -0.27
C GLY A 42 4.49 13.64 -0.76
N MET A 43 3.55 12.76 -0.39
CA MET A 43 2.13 12.92 -0.71
C MET A 43 1.48 14.08 0.04
N ILE A 44 1.88 14.39 1.27
CA ILE A 44 1.39 15.56 2.02
C ILE A 44 1.79 16.86 1.30
N LEU A 45 3.03 16.93 0.82
CA LEU A 45 3.57 18.10 0.11
C LEU A 45 2.98 18.27 -1.30
N SER A 46 2.44 17.22 -1.90
CA SER A 46 1.86 17.23 -3.25
C SER A 46 0.48 17.90 -3.24
N LYS A 47 0.43 19.20 -3.59
CA LYS A 47 -0.80 20.01 -3.56
C LYS A 47 -1.76 19.76 -4.74
N ASN A 48 -1.25 19.32 -5.89
CA ASN A 48 -1.99 19.24 -7.15
C ASN A 48 -2.72 17.90 -7.33
N PHE A 49 -2.88 17.13 -6.28
CA PHE A 49 -3.51 15.81 -6.33
C PHE A 49 -4.97 15.86 -5.82
N ASP A 50 -5.82 15.00 -6.39
CA ASP A 50 -7.20 14.83 -5.90
C ASP A 50 -7.19 14.56 -4.39
N ARG A 51 -7.90 15.41 -3.63
CA ARG A 51 -7.86 15.40 -2.15
C ARG A 51 -8.22 14.04 -1.57
N ARG A 52 -9.21 13.34 -2.17
CA ARG A 52 -9.69 12.06 -1.66
C ARG A 52 -8.65 10.96 -1.88
N LYS A 53 -8.11 10.83 -3.08
CA LYS A 53 -7.06 9.85 -3.42
C LYS A 53 -5.80 10.09 -2.61
N ARG A 54 -5.40 11.36 -2.47
CA ARG A 54 -4.24 11.76 -1.68
C ARG A 54 -4.38 11.35 -0.21
N LEU A 55 -5.54 11.60 0.41
CA LEU A 55 -5.78 11.25 1.80
C LEU A 55 -5.64 9.74 2.02
N TRP A 56 -6.29 8.91 1.20
CA TRP A 56 -6.22 7.47 1.35
C TRP A 56 -4.80 6.94 1.11
N MET A 57 -4.07 7.51 0.15
CA MET A 57 -2.68 7.13 -0.08
C MET A 57 -1.76 7.51 1.09
N ILE A 58 -1.93 8.70 1.68
CA ILE A 58 -1.20 9.11 2.89
C ILE A 58 -1.46 8.12 4.04
N LEU A 59 -2.73 7.82 4.30
CA LEU A 59 -3.11 6.89 5.37
C LEU A 59 -2.54 5.50 5.15
N LEU A 60 -2.57 4.99 3.91
CA LEU A 60 -1.94 3.72 3.54
C LEU A 60 -0.43 3.71 3.80
N GLN A 61 0.29 4.77 3.42
CA GLN A 61 1.74 4.85 3.63
C GLN A 61 2.09 4.86 5.12
N PHE A 62 1.36 5.63 5.93
CA PHE A 62 1.60 5.66 7.38
C PHE A 62 1.21 4.35 8.06
N ALA A 63 0.08 3.72 7.70
CA ALA A 63 -0.29 2.41 8.21
C ALA A 63 0.78 1.36 7.86
N THR A 64 1.23 1.31 6.61
CA THR A 64 2.32 0.40 6.22
C THR A 64 3.61 0.67 7.00
N ALA A 65 3.95 1.94 7.29
CA ALA A 65 5.11 2.26 8.12
C ALA A 65 4.95 1.73 9.57
N VAL A 66 3.74 1.84 10.15
CA VAL A 66 3.42 1.30 11.48
C VAL A 66 3.52 -0.23 11.48
N LEU A 67 2.98 -0.90 10.46
CA LEU A 67 3.08 -2.34 10.28
C LEU A 67 4.55 -2.80 10.31
N LEU A 68 5.37 -2.22 9.43
CA LEU A 68 6.78 -2.59 9.29
C LEU A 68 7.59 -2.32 10.55
N LEU A 69 7.35 -1.18 11.22
CA LEU A 69 8.01 -0.83 12.47
C LEU A 69 7.62 -1.80 13.59
N SER A 70 6.34 -2.16 13.66
CA SER A 70 5.84 -3.08 14.68
C SER A 70 6.39 -4.48 14.47
N ASP A 71 6.45 -4.98 13.23
CA ASP A 71 7.05 -6.28 12.93
C ASP A 71 8.55 -6.31 13.21
N ALA A 72 9.29 -5.27 12.80
CA ALA A 72 10.70 -5.12 13.15
C ALA A 72 10.92 -5.13 14.67
N THR A 73 10.06 -4.43 15.41
CA THR A 73 10.13 -4.38 16.88
C THR A 73 9.85 -5.75 17.50
N ALA A 74 8.84 -6.47 17.01
CA ALA A 74 8.54 -7.83 17.45
C ALA A 74 9.72 -8.78 17.22
N CYS A 75 10.40 -8.65 16.07
CA CYS A 75 11.60 -9.42 15.75
C CYS A 75 12.80 -9.08 16.66
N ILE A 76 13.04 -7.79 16.94
CA ILE A 76 14.17 -7.34 17.79
C ILE A 76 14.02 -7.85 19.23
N PHE A 77 12.81 -7.77 19.79
CA PHE A 77 12.56 -8.13 21.18
C PHE A 77 12.13 -9.58 21.40
N ARG A 78 12.12 -10.39 20.35
CA ARG A 78 11.79 -11.81 20.40
C ARG A 78 12.71 -12.53 21.42
N GLY A 79 12.11 -13.24 22.38
CA GLY A 79 12.86 -13.98 23.42
C GLY A 79 13.32 -13.15 24.61
N TRP A 80 13.00 -11.86 24.69
CA TRP A 80 13.29 -11.05 25.88
C TRP A 80 12.28 -11.35 26.99
N THR A 81 12.75 -11.94 28.11
CA THR A 81 11.88 -12.43 29.20
C THR A 81 11.57 -11.39 30.28
N GLY A 82 12.21 -10.21 30.24
CA GLY A 82 11.91 -9.10 31.18
C GLY A 82 10.53 -8.50 30.94
N ILE A 83 9.99 -7.76 31.93
CA ILE A 83 8.65 -7.11 31.85
C ILE A 83 8.52 -6.24 30.58
N PHE A 84 9.57 -5.49 30.24
CA PHE A 84 9.58 -4.66 29.04
C PHE A 84 9.49 -5.52 27.76
N GLY A 85 10.31 -6.56 27.63
CA GLY A 85 10.26 -7.48 26.49
C GLY A 85 8.92 -8.21 26.38
N TYR A 86 8.35 -8.60 27.51
CA TYR A 86 7.03 -9.24 27.58
C TYR A 86 5.96 -8.38 26.92
N TRP A 87 5.84 -7.12 27.29
CA TRP A 87 4.81 -6.23 26.75
C TRP A 87 5.09 -5.79 25.32
N ILE A 88 6.33 -5.44 25.00
CA ILE A 88 6.67 -4.91 23.68
C ILE A 88 6.42 -5.93 22.57
N VAL A 89 6.76 -7.21 22.79
CA VAL A 89 6.52 -8.28 21.80
C VAL A 89 5.02 -8.49 21.58
N ARG A 90 4.22 -8.50 22.66
CA ARG A 90 2.76 -8.67 22.55
C ARG A 90 2.06 -7.52 21.87
N ILE A 91 2.41 -6.29 22.26
CA ILE A 91 1.84 -5.08 21.65
C ILE A 91 2.23 -5.01 20.18
N SER A 92 3.50 -5.28 19.84
CA SER A 92 3.96 -5.24 18.46
C SER A 92 3.25 -6.26 17.59
N ASN A 93 3.15 -7.52 18.01
CA ASN A 93 2.42 -8.53 17.25
C ASN A 93 0.91 -8.21 17.15
N PHE A 94 0.29 -7.70 18.22
CA PHE A 94 -1.10 -7.26 18.15
C PHE A 94 -1.29 -6.17 17.09
N ILE A 95 -0.40 -5.17 17.05
CA ILE A 95 -0.44 -4.11 16.04
C ILE A 95 -0.26 -4.69 14.64
N VAL A 96 0.68 -5.62 14.42
CA VAL A 96 0.90 -6.27 13.12
C VAL A 96 -0.39 -6.92 12.60
N PHE A 97 -1.06 -7.73 13.42
CA PHE A 97 -2.32 -8.37 13.01
C PHE A 97 -3.47 -7.40 12.82
N LEU A 98 -3.56 -6.36 13.66
CA LEU A 98 -4.58 -5.33 13.56
C LEU A 98 -4.38 -4.50 12.29
N ASP A 99 -3.16 -4.05 12.06
CA ASP A 99 -2.81 -3.10 11.00
C ASP A 99 -2.91 -3.72 9.61
N ASN A 100 -2.63 -5.02 9.46
CA ASN A 100 -2.89 -5.75 8.22
C ASN A 100 -4.37 -5.63 7.77
N ASN A 101 -5.32 -5.65 8.70
CA ASN A 101 -6.74 -5.48 8.39
C ASN A 101 -7.11 -4.00 8.14
N ILE A 102 -6.46 -3.08 8.84
CA ILE A 102 -6.60 -1.64 8.60
C ILE A 102 -6.08 -1.29 7.20
N ILE A 103 -4.94 -1.80 6.80
CA ILE A 103 -4.35 -1.61 5.47
C ILE A 103 -5.28 -2.14 4.37
N LEU A 104 -5.89 -3.31 4.56
CA LEU A 104 -6.89 -3.84 3.63
C LEU A 104 -8.08 -2.87 3.47
N TYR A 105 -8.61 -2.36 4.59
CA TYR A 105 -9.68 -1.36 4.57
C TYR A 105 -9.27 -0.07 3.86
N LEU A 106 -8.09 0.47 4.18
CA LEU A 106 -7.57 1.69 3.56
C LEU A 106 -7.32 1.51 2.06
N PHE A 107 -6.82 0.34 1.65
CA PHE A 107 -6.65 -0.01 0.25
C PHE A 107 -7.99 -0.07 -0.49
N HIS A 108 -9.00 -0.70 0.11
CA HIS A 108 -10.37 -0.69 -0.41
C HIS A 108 -10.87 0.75 -0.65
N ARG A 109 -10.73 1.63 0.34
CA ARG A 109 -11.11 3.05 0.22
C ARG A 109 -10.33 3.76 -0.88
N TYR A 110 -9.05 3.43 -1.03
CA TYR A 110 -8.20 3.97 -2.08
C TYR A 110 -8.65 3.53 -3.47
N VAL A 111 -8.91 2.24 -3.70
CA VAL A 111 -9.44 1.70 -4.96
C VAL A 111 -10.78 2.34 -5.29
N CYS A 112 -11.71 2.39 -4.33
CA CYS A 112 -13.01 3.03 -4.50
C CYS A 112 -12.90 4.50 -4.90
N SER A 113 -11.89 5.23 -4.41
CA SER A 113 -11.67 6.63 -4.77
C SER A 113 -11.34 6.87 -6.23
N PHE A 114 -10.90 5.86 -6.97
CA PHE A 114 -10.67 5.92 -8.42
C PHE A 114 -11.90 5.62 -9.24
N ILE A 115 -12.78 4.77 -8.73
CA ILE A 115 -13.86 4.13 -9.51
C ILE A 115 -15.21 4.80 -9.24
N PHE A 116 -15.45 5.22 -8.00
CA PHE A 116 -16.76 5.64 -7.51
C PHE A 116 -16.75 7.01 -6.85
N THR A 117 -17.88 7.70 -6.94
CA THR A 117 -18.21 8.80 -6.04
C THR A 117 -18.52 8.25 -4.63
N GLU A 118 -18.46 9.09 -3.59
CA GLU A 118 -18.77 8.64 -2.22
C GLU A 118 -20.21 8.11 -2.07
N GLN A 119 -21.13 8.64 -2.86
CA GLN A 119 -22.53 8.24 -2.80
C GLN A 119 -22.74 6.89 -3.50
N GLU A 120 -22.10 6.65 -4.64
CA GLU A 120 -22.14 5.35 -5.32
C GLU A 120 -21.51 4.25 -4.47
N GLU A 121 -20.36 4.52 -3.83
CA GLU A 121 -19.67 3.56 -2.98
C GLU A 121 -20.55 3.05 -1.83
N ARG A 122 -21.31 3.94 -1.17
CA ARG A 122 -22.20 3.57 -0.06
C ARG A 122 -23.32 2.60 -0.45
N THR A 123 -23.71 2.56 -1.71
CA THR A 123 -24.77 1.69 -2.22
C THR A 123 -24.28 0.33 -2.71
N LEU A 124 -22.97 0.13 -2.81
CA LEU A 124 -22.36 -1.09 -3.36
C LEU A 124 -22.33 -2.20 -2.32
N LYS A 125 -23.03 -3.30 -2.56
CA LYS A 125 -23.05 -4.50 -1.69
C LYS A 125 -21.65 -5.07 -1.43
N ARG A 126 -20.76 -5.06 -2.44
CA ARG A 126 -19.37 -5.55 -2.31
C ARG A 126 -18.51 -4.64 -1.42
N ALA A 127 -18.70 -3.32 -1.50
CA ALA A 127 -18.01 -2.39 -0.60
C ALA A 127 -18.48 -2.60 0.85
N THR A 128 -19.79 -2.77 1.07
CA THR A 128 -20.33 -3.13 2.37
C THR A 128 -19.78 -4.47 2.87
N PHE A 129 -19.66 -5.47 1.99
CA PHE A 129 -19.08 -6.77 2.36
C PHE A 129 -17.63 -6.63 2.86
N ILE A 130 -16.77 -5.85 2.18
CA ILE A 130 -15.39 -5.63 2.62
C ILE A 130 -15.35 -4.90 3.96
N ASN A 131 -16.21 -3.89 4.17
CA ASN A 131 -16.28 -3.19 5.44
C ASN A 131 -16.65 -4.13 6.60
N ILE A 132 -17.62 -5.04 6.39
CA ILE A 132 -18.02 -6.05 7.38
C ILE A 132 -16.87 -7.04 7.58
N LEU A 133 -16.23 -7.50 6.51
CA LEU A 133 -15.10 -8.44 6.56
C LEU A 133 -13.96 -7.86 7.40
N CYS A 134 -13.59 -6.60 7.20
CA CYS A 134 -12.57 -5.93 7.98
C CYS A 134 -12.98 -5.78 9.46
N ALA A 135 -14.25 -5.43 9.73
CA ALA A 135 -14.76 -5.33 11.10
C ALA A 135 -14.71 -6.68 11.83
N VAL A 136 -15.11 -7.77 11.16
CA VAL A 136 -15.00 -9.14 11.69
C VAL A 136 -13.55 -9.52 11.93
N ALA A 137 -12.65 -9.20 10.99
CA ALA A 137 -11.22 -9.47 11.12
C ALA A 137 -10.63 -8.78 12.35
N VAL A 138 -10.93 -7.50 12.55
CA VAL A 138 -10.50 -6.74 13.75
C VAL A 138 -11.05 -7.36 15.04
N ALA A 139 -12.32 -7.75 15.05
CA ALA A 139 -12.92 -8.43 16.21
C ALA A 139 -12.21 -9.74 16.53
N LEU A 140 -11.86 -10.55 15.53
CA LEU A 140 -11.12 -11.79 15.70
C LEU A 140 -9.68 -11.57 16.22
N VAL A 141 -9.01 -10.50 15.80
CA VAL A 141 -7.68 -10.12 16.34
C VAL A 141 -7.79 -9.79 17.84
N ILE A 142 -8.85 -9.07 18.24
CA ILE A 142 -9.10 -8.76 19.66
C ILE A 142 -9.42 -10.04 20.46
N ILE A 143 -10.29 -10.91 19.95
CA ILE A 143 -10.61 -12.19 20.56
C ILE A 143 -9.36 -13.06 20.71
N SER A 144 -8.48 -13.05 19.72
CA SER A 144 -7.23 -13.81 19.74
C SER A 144 -6.31 -13.44 20.91
N GLN A 145 -6.43 -12.21 21.48
CA GLN A 145 -5.64 -11.81 22.65
C GLN A 145 -6.01 -12.60 23.91
N PHE A 146 -7.22 -13.17 23.96
CA PHE A 146 -7.77 -13.87 25.13
C PHE A 146 -7.91 -15.38 24.91
N THR A 147 -7.75 -15.86 23.68
CA THR A 147 -8.06 -17.25 23.28
C THR A 147 -6.90 -17.97 22.61
N ASP A 148 -5.78 -17.31 22.40
CA ASP A 148 -4.65 -17.83 21.61
C ASP A 148 -5.06 -18.34 20.21
N LEU A 149 -6.13 -17.77 19.62
CA LEU A 149 -6.70 -18.22 18.35
C LEU A 149 -5.67 -18.17 17.21
N TYR A 150 -4.96 -17.06 17.07
CA TYR A 150 -3.99 -16.88 15.98
C TYR A 150 -2.58 -17.25 16.37
N TYR A 151 -2.19 -16.98 17.62
CA TYR A 151 -0.83 -17.19 18.12
C TYR A 151 -0.80 -17.27 19.65
N TYR A 152 0.27 -17.82 20.16
CA TYR A 152 0.57 -17.88 21.58
C TYR A 152 2.07 -17.59 21.81
N TYR A 153 2.45 -17.40 23.06
CA TYR A 153 3.83 -17.20 23.48
C TYR A 153 4.26 -18.27 24.45
N ASP A 154 5.47 -18.80 24.26
CA ASP A 154 6.06 -19.74 25.21
C ASP A 154 6.64 -19.05 26.46
N ALA A 155 7.19 -19.84 27.37
CA ALA A 155 7.81 -19.34 28.60
C ALA A 155 9.04 -18.45 28.33
N GLN A 156 9.67 -18.55 27.18
CA GLN A 156 10.79 -17.77 26.70
C GLN A 156 10.37 -16.50 25.96
N ASN A 157 9.08 -16.16 25.98
CA ASN A 157 8.50 -15.03 25.26
C ASN A 157 8.75 -15.06 23.74
N VAL A 158 8.76 -16.27 23.17
CA VAL A 158 8.83 -16.50 21.72
C VAL A 158 7.44 -16.71 21.15
N TYR A 159 7.14 -16.02 20.06
CA TYR A 159 5.90 -16.14 19.31
C TYR A 159 5.79 -17.50 18.58
N HIS A 160 4.63 -18.10 18.65
CA HIS A 160 4.28 -19.33 17.91
C HIS A 160 2.91 -19.18 17.28
N ARG A 161 2.75 -19.70 16.05
CA ARG A 161 1.46 -19.75 15.35
C ARG A 161 0.57 -20.81 15.96
N SER A 162 -0.70 -20.48 16.20
CA SER A 162 -1.74 -21.42 16.60
C SER A 162 -2.41 -22.07 15.39
N GLU A 163 -3.28 -23.07 15.60
CA GLU A 163 -4.02 -23.73 14.52
C GLU A 163 -4.94 -22.77 13.75
N GLY A 164 -5.53 -21.79 14.44
CA GLY A 164 -6.38 -20.76 13.83
C GLY A 164 -5.63 -19.67 13.07
N PHE A 165 -4.29 -19.68 13.04
CA PHE A 165 -3.48 -18.71 12.30
C PHE A 165 -3.90 -18.59 10.83
N ILE A 166 -4.33 -19.69 10.21
CA ILE A 166 -4.76 -19.71 8.81
C ILE A 166 -5.94 -18.74 8.55
N ILE A 167 -6.79 -18.50 9.54
CA ILE A 167 -7.93 -17.57 9.43
C ILE A 167 -7.42 -16.14 9.24
N SER A 168 -6.32 -15.76 9.92
CA SER A 168 -5.71 -14.43 9.79
C SER A 168 -5.16 -14.14 8.41
N ILE A 169 -4.83 -15.15 7.62
CA ILE A 169 -4.41 -15.02 6.22
C ILE A 169 -5.62 -15.09 5.28
N PHE A 170 -6.56 -15.99 5.55
CA PHE A 170 -7.68 -16.24 4.66
C PHE A 170 -8.60 -15.02 4.51
N ILE A 171 -8.83 -14.29 5.59
CA ILE A 171 -9.69 -13.09 5.57
C ILE A 171 -9.13 -11.98 4.67
N PRO A 172 -7.87 -11.51 4.83
CA PRO A 172 -7.29 -10.51 3.95
C PRO A 172 -7.21 -10.97 2.48
N VAL A 173 -6.87 -12.24 2.23
CA VAL A 173 -6.84 -12.79 0.87
C VAL A 173 -8.22 -12.74 0.22
N THR A 174 -9.28 -13.10 0.95
CA THR A 174 -10.66 -12.98 0.45
C THR A 174 -11.01 -11.53 0.10
N GLY A 175 -10.64 -10.56 0.95
CA GLY A 175 -10.81 -9.15 0.67
C GLY A 175 -10.08 -8.71 -0.60
N MET A 176 -8.82 -9.11 -0.76
CA MET A 176 -8.03 -8.82 -1.96
C MET A 176 -8.61 -9.43 -3.25
N MET A 177 -9.21 -10.62 -3.18
CA MET A 177 -9.92 -11.21 -4.32
C MET A 177 -11.15 -10.40 -4.72
N VAL A 178 -11.88 -9.85 -3.76
CA VAL A 178 -13.00 -8.93 -4.05
C VAL A 178 -12.48 -7.63 -4.67
N GLU A 179 -11.37 -7.07 -4.19
CA GLU A 179 -10.72 -5.92 -4.83
C GLU A 179 -10.30 -6.20 -6.27
N MET A 180 -9.73 -7.36 -6.54
CA MET A 180 -9.38 -7.77 -7.91
C MET A 180 -10.63 -7.78 -8.80
N SER A 181 -11.79 -8.21 -8.27
CA SER A 181 -13.06 -8.17 -9.02
C SER A 181 -13.48 -6.76 -9.41
N PHE A 182 -13.25 -5.75 -8.54
CA PHE A 182 -13.47 -4.35 -8.88
C PHE A 182 -12.54 -3.89 -10.01
N LEU A 183 -11.26 -4.20 -9.93
CA LEU A 183 -10.29 -3.80 -10.96
C LEU A 183 -10.63 -4.38 -12.33
N ILE A 184 -11.05 -5.64 -12.39
CA ILE A 184 -11.44 -6.31 -13.64
C ILE A 184 -12.71 -5.69 -14.23
N GLU A 185 -13.74 -5.50 -13.41
CA GLU A 185 -15.04 -4.99 -13.85
C GLU A 185 -14.95 -3.53 -14.31
N TYR A 186 -14.26 -2.69 -13.54
CA TYR A 186 -14.17 -1.26 -13.82
C TYR A 186 -12.88 -0.85 -14.54
N ARG A 187 -12.16 -1.79 -15.17
CA ARG A 187 -10.91 -1.53 -15.90
C ARG A 187 -10.97 -0.39 -16.91
N LYS A 188 -12.15 -0.17 -17.54
CA LYS A 188 -12.35 0.90 -18.53
C LYS A 188 -12.32 2.31 -17.92
N LYS A 189 -12.53 2.45 -16.61
CA LYS A 189 -12.47 3.73 -15.88
C LYS A 189 -11.05 4.09 -15.43
N LEU A 190 -10.11 3.15 -15.51
CA LEU A 190 -8.76 3.27 -14.99
C LEU A 190 -7.73 3.31 -16.12
N SER A 191 -6.62 4.01 -15.91
CA SER A 191 -5.48 3.92 -16.83
C SER A 191 -4.80 2.54 -16.68
N ASN A 192 -4.15 2.05 -17.76
CA ASN A 192 -3.43 0.77 -17.71
C ASN A 192 -2.34 0.77 -16.64
N ILE A 193 -1.70 1.92 -16.42
CA ILE A 193 -0.66 2.08 -15.40
C ILE A 193 -1.27 1.97 -13.99
N THR A 194 -2.41 2.62 -13.74
CA THR A 194 -3.14 2.51 -12.47
C THR A 194 -3.59 1.07 -12.21
N ILE A 195 -4.13 0.38 -13.23
CA ILE A 195 -4.54 -1.03 -13.10
C ILE A 195 -3.35 -1.91 -12.73
N SER A 196 -2.21 -1.74 -13.41
CA SER A 196 -1.00 -2.50 -13.12
C SER A 196 -0.50 -2.25 -11.70
N SER A 197 -0.51 -1.01 -11.25
CA SER A 197 -0.07 -0.61 -9.92
C SER A 197 -0.98 -1.17 -8.80
N LEU A 198 -2.30 -0.99 -8.94
CA LEU A 198 -3.27 -1.53 -7.97
C LEU A 198 -3.28 -3.06 -8.00
N GLY A 199 -3.14 -3.66 -9.20
CA GLY A 199 -3.04 -5.11 -9.37
C GLY A 199 -1.78 -5.69 -8.72
N SER A 200 -0.64 -5.00 -8.80
CA SER A 200 0.60 -5.43 -8.14
C SER A 200 0.43 -5.49 -6.62
N TYR A 201 -0.30 -4.53 -6.04
CA TYR A 201 -0.61 -4.50 -4.61
C TYR A 201 -1.47 -5.69 -4.16
N ILE A 202 -2.31 -6.22 -5.03
CA ILE A 202 -3.12 -7.42 -4.73
C ILE A 202 -2.30 -8.69 -4.92
N ILE A 203 -1.57 -8.79 -6.03
CA ILE A 203 -0.90 -10.03 -6.44
C ILE A 203 0.34 -10.30 -5.58
N LEU A 204 1.19 -9.30 -5.34
CA LEU A 204 2.46 -9.51 -4.64
C LEU A 204 2.28 -10.02 -3.20
N PRO A 205 1.38 -9.47 -2.35
CA PRO A 205 1.16 -10.02 -1.01
C PRO A 205 0.54 -11.41 -1.01
N ILE A 206 -0.33 -11.75 -1.99
CA ILE A 206 -0.90 -13.10 -2.11
C ILE A 206 0.22 -14.11 -2.43
N VAL A 207 1.09 -13.79 -3.39
CA VAL A 207 2.25 -14.64 -3.73
C VAL A 207 3.19 -14.77 -2.54
N ALA A 208 3.47 -13.65 -1.85
CA ALA A 208 4.29 -13.66 -0.65
C ALA A 208 3.68 -14.51 0.46
N ALA A 209 2.35 -14.47 0.67
CA ALA A 209 1.65 -15.29 1.66
C ALA A 209 1.81 -16.77 1.38
N ILE A 210 1.72 -17.20 0.11
CA ILE A 210 1.94 -18.59 -0.28
C ILE A 210 3.38 -19.02 0.01
N ILE A 211 4.36 -18.17 -0.31
CA ILE A 211 5.77 -18.47 -0.07
C ILE A 211 6.07 -18.46 1.45
N GLN A 212 5.54 -17.50 2.20
CA GLN A 212 5.75 -17.39 3.64
C GLN A 212 5.11 -18.55 4.44
N PHE A 213 4.13 -19.23 3.86
CA PHE A 213 3.60 -20.45 4.47
C PHE A 213 4.69 -21.53 4.61
N TYR A 214 5.63 -21.58 3.65
CA TYR A 214 6.76 -22.51 3.66
C TYR A 214 8.02 -21.94 4.33
N PHE A 215 8.22 -20.61 4.27
CA PHE A 215 9.41 -19.90 4.75
C PHE A 215 9.00 -18.83 5.78
N TYR A 216 8.62 -19.26 6.98
CA TYR A 216 8.03 -18.42 8.03
C TYR A 216 9.04 -17.53 8.79
N GLU A 217 10.33 -17.62 8.49
CA GLU A 217 11.39 -16.87 9.19
C GLU A 217 11.53 -15.42 8.68
N ILE A 218 10.99 -15.12 7.52
CA ILE A 218 11.06 -13.80 6.87
C ILE A 218 9.63 -13.26 6.72
N SER A 219 9.45 -11.98 7.00
CA SER A 219 8.17 -11.26 6.86
C SER A 219 7.89 -10.89 5.39
N LEU A 220 7.77 -11.90 4.53
CA LEU A 220 7.64 -11.71 3.08
C LEU A 220 6.37 -10.94 2.70
N ILE A 221 5.26 -11.13 3.41
CA ILE A 221 4.01 -10.40 3.17
C ILE A 221 4.21 -8.91 3.38
N ASP A 222 4.84 -8.51 4.48
CA ASP A 222 5.04 -7.12 4.85
C ASP A 222 6.00 -6.42 3.89
N ILE A 223 7.05 -7.14 3.45
CA ILE A 223 7.98 -6.68 2.41
C ILE A 223 7.26 -6.52 1.07
N ALA A 224 6.36 -7.45 0.71
CA ALA A 224 5.57 -7.37 -0.52
C ALA A 224 4.58 -6.19 -0.50
N ILE A 225 3.93 -5.94 0.64
CA ILE A 225 3.09 -4.76 0.85
C ILE A 225 3.92 -3.48 0.65
N CYS A 226 5.08 -3.37 1.30
CA CYS A 226 5.97 -2.23 1.15
C CYS A 226 6.38 -1.97 -0.30
N ASN A 227 6.84 -3.00 -1.01
CA ASN A 227 7.21 -2.89 -2.42
C ASN A 227 6.04 -2.43 -3.30
N SER A 228 4.86 -2.97 -3.06
CA SER A 228 3.65 -2.56 -3.77
C SER A 228 3.29 -1.10 -3.50
N MET A 229 3.48 -0.63 -2.26
CA MET A 229 3.28 0.77 -1.88
C MET A 229 4.24 1.71 -2.58
N ILE A 230 5.50 1.32 -2.76
CA ILE A 230 6.48 2.07 -3.54
C ILE A 230 6.04 2.17 -5.00
N VAL A 231 5.62 1.06 -5.61
CA VAL A 231 5.12 1.04 -6.99
C VAL A 231 3.90 1.96 -7.14
N MET A 232 2.95 1.89 -6.20
CA MET A 232 1.78 2.77 -6.20
C MET A 232 2.16 4.25 -6.07
N TYR A 233 3.09 4.58 -5.19
CA TYR A 233 3.58 5.95 -5.01
C TYR A 233 4.24 6.48 -6.29
N ILE A 234 5.14 5.72 -6.90
CA ILE A 234 5.81 6.09 -8.16
C ILE A 234 4.77 6.30 -9.28
N THR A 235 3.79 5.41 -9.38
CA THR A 235 2.71 5.51 -10.38
C THR A 235 1.91 6.78 -10.21
N VAL A 236 1.53 7.10 -8.99
CA VAL A 236 0.74 8.30 -8.66
C VAL A 236 1.50 9.57 -9.01
N ILE A 237 2.78 9.67 -8.63
CA ILE A 237 3.63 10.82 -8.98
C ILE A 237 3.84 10.91 -10.49
N GLY A 238 4.07 9.81 -11.17
CA GLY A 238 4.23 9.77 -12.62
C GLY A 238 2.96 10.22 -13.37
N GLU A 239 1.78 9.81 -12.94
CA GLU A 239 0.52 10.29 -13.52
C GLU A 239 0.29 11.79 -13.27
N GLN A 240 0.68 12.28 -12.09
CA GLN A 240 0.58 13.69 -11.76
C GLN A 240 1.50 14.54 -12.65
N ASN A 241 2.76 14.15 -12.81
CA ASN A 241 3.70 14.86 -13.66
C ASN A 241 3.19 14.92 -15.11
N ARG A 242 2.70 13.81 -15.66
CA ARG A 242 2.11 13.79 -17.00
C ARG A 242 0.91 14.75 -17.15
N LYS A 243 0.08 14.89 -16.10
CA LYS A 243 -1.04 15.84 -16.14
C LYS A 243 -0.55 17.28 -16.13
N LEU A 244 0.48 17.59 -15.33
CA LEU A 244 1.11 18.92 -15.29
C LEU A 244 1.73 19.26 -16.64
N ASP A 245 2.52 18.38 -17.24
CA ASP A 245 3.13 18.58 -18.55
C ASP A 245 2.07 18.85 -19.64
N ASN A 246 0.96 18.08 -19.62
CA ASN A 246 -0.14 18.29 -20.56
C ASN A 246 -0.86 19.64 -20.36
N LEU A 247 -0.98 20.12 -19.12
CA LEU A 247 -1.58 21.42 -18.84
C LEU A 247 -0.66 22.55 -19.29
N GLU A 248 0.63 22.44 -19.03
CA GLU A 248 1.64 23.41 -19.46
C GLU A 248 1.69 23.52 -21.00
N GLN A 249 1.71 22.41 -21.71
CA GLN A 249 1.66 22.39 -23.16
C GLN A 249 0.38 23.06 -23.72
N LYS A 250 -0.78 22.81 -23.09
CA LYS A 250 -2.02 23.48 -23.48
C LYS A 250 -1.97 24.97 -23.23
N GLN A 251 -1.39 25.41 -22.13
CA GLN A 251 -1.25 26.82 -21.79
C GLN A 251 -0.37 27.52 -22.82
N ILE A 252 0.80 26.96 -23.12
CA ILE A 252 1.74 27.51 -24.14
C ILE A 252 1.03 27.63 -25.49
N LYS A 253 0.25 26.61 -25.90
CA LYS A 253 -0.49 26.65 -27.16
C LYS A 253 -1.54 27.76 -27.17
N THR A 254 -2.29 27.92 -26.07
CA THR A 254 -3.32 28.96 -25.95
C THR A 254 -2.71 30.37 -25.96
N GLU A 255 -1.57 30.56 -25.30
CA GLU A 255 -0.83 31.83 -25.30
C GLU A 255 -0.33 32.17 -26.72
N ALA A 256 0.20 31.21 -27.46
CA ALA A 256 0.63 31.41 -28.84
C ALA A 256 -0.55 31.73 -29.79
N GLU A 257 -1.69 31.05 -29.63
CA GLU A 257 -2.93 31.34 -30.40
C GLU A 257 -3.44 32.78 -30.10
N LEU A 258 -3.38 33.20 -28.85
CA LEU A 258 -3.77 34.55 -28.45
C LEU A 258 -2.83 35.62 -29.05
N GLU A 259 -1.52 35.39 -29.02
CA GLU A 259 -0.52 36.30 -29.60
C GLU A 259 -0.74 36.45 -31.11
N ILE A 260 -0.96 35.36 -31.85
CA ILE A 260 -1.25 35.40 -33.27
C ILE A 260 -2.57 36.17 -33.54
N SER A 261 -3.60 36.01 -32.73
CA SER A 261 -4.86 36.71 -32.85
C SER A 261 -4.68 38.23 -32.59
N MET A 262 -3.87 38.61 -31.64
CA MET A 262 -3.56 40.04 -31.36
C MET A 262 -2.83 40.70 -32.54
N VAL A 263 -1.78 40.02 -33.07
CA VAL A 263 -1.04 40.51 -34.24
C VAL A 263 -1.95 40.63 -35.45
N LEU A 264 -2.82 39.63 -35.71
CA LEU A 264 -3.77 39.70 -36.80
C LEU A 264 -4.75 40.88 -36.69
N ASN A 265 -5.28 41.07 -35.48
CA ASN A 265 -6.21 42.21 -35.22
C ASN A 265 -5.51 43.57 -35.39
N GLN A 266 -4.24 43.66 -34.99
CA GLN A 266 -3.45 44.87 -35.21
C GLN A 266 -3.22 45.12 -36.69
N CYS A 267 -2.83 44.12 -37.46
CA CYS A 267 -2.68 44.25 -38.93
C CYS A 267 -4.00 44.67 -39.62
N ILE A 268 -5.15 44.12 -39.21
CA ILE A 268 -6.45 44.51 -39.73
C ILE A 268 -6.76 45.97 -39.40
N ALA A 269 -6.48 46.43 -38.19
CA ALA A 269 -6.71 47.83 -37.78
C ALA A 269 -5.81 48.79 -38.56
N GLU A 270 -4.57 48.42 -38.84
CA GLU A 270 -3.63 49.25 -39.64
C GLU A 270 -4.12 49.35 -41.11
N LEU A 271 -4.55 48.21 -41.72
CA LEU A 271 -5.09 48.19 -43.06
C LEU A 271 -6.39 49.00 -43.21
N THR A 272 -7.27 48.96 -42.21
CA THR A 272 -8.52 49.78 -42.22
C THR A 272 -8.21 51.27 -42.09
N THR A 273 -7.24 51.66 -41.28
CA THR A 273 -6.81 53.07 -41.15
C THR A 273 -6.17 53.59 -42.46
N GLU A 274 -5.35 52.78 -43.15
CA GLU A 274 -4.78 53.15 -44.44
C GLU A 274 -5.84 53.26 -45.56
N ALA A 275 -6.89 52.45 -45.54
CA ALA A 275 -8.00 52.51 -46.49
C ALA A 275 -8.85 53.78 -46.30
N ASP A 276 -9.08 54.21 -45.05
CA ASP A 276 -9.82 55.43 -44.73
C ASP A 276 -9.06 56.76 -45.06
N ILE A 277 -7.73 56.71 -45.17
CA ILE A 277 -6.90 57.87 -45.55
C ILE A 277 -6.88 58.07 -47.08
N ASN A 278 -7.17 57.03 -47.87
CA ASN A 278 -7.11 57.06 -49.33
C ASN A 278 -8.47 57.32 -50.01
N ILE A 279 -9.51 57.66 -49.25
CA ILE A 279 -10.84 58.16 -49.73
C ILE A 279 -10.92 59.67 -49.47
#